data_b90f881b5e629bebe798099a218ffc47
#
_entry.id   b90f881b5e629bebe798099a218ffc47
#
_cell.length_a   1.000
_cell.length_b   1.000
_cell.length_c   1.000
_cell.angle_alpha   90.00
_cell.angle_beta   90.00
_cell.angle_gamma   90.00
#
_symmetry.space_group_name_H-M   'P 1'
#
loop_
_entity.id
_entity.type
_entity.pdbx_description
1 polymer ?
#
loop_
_entity_poly.entity_id
_entity_poly.type
_entity_poly.pdbx_seq_one_letter_code
_entity_poly.pdbx_strand_id
1 'polypeptide(L)'
;MRVRFFHNWDVTTWRPTTVNVLSSTMQFSGPGVFTPPLNPIQKGSRCVFLDYPEAVDSVGEWCFDRSHRRIIYKPRHGETIGEAFVPTLSRLLTIHGSQTRPVSNITFENIDFECTAHTTPADGDGPTQAAASWPAAIDIAGAYGIVFRNCVIRNTGESAIWFHDNTHGSSIVHCYFYDLGASA
;
A
#
# COMPACT_ATOMS: atom_id res chain seq x y z
N MET A 1 12.87 11.19 0.78
CA MET A 1 13.35 10.06 -0.04
C MET A 1 13.11 8.76 0.70
N ARG A 2 12.69 7.72 -0.02
CA ARG A 2 12.62 6.31 0.41
C ARG A 2 13.32 5.47 -0.64
N VAL A 3 13.79 4.30 -0.27
CA VAL A 3 14.35 3.33 -1.21
C VAL A 3 13.59 2.02 -1.08
N ARG A 4 13.05 1.55 -2.18
CA ARG A 4 12.37 0.26 -2.27
C ARG A 4 13.31 -0.75 -2.92
N PHE A 5 13.58 -1.84 -2.21
CA PHE A 5 14.34 -2.97 -2.69
C PHE A 5 13.42 -4.08 -3.12
N PHE A 6 13.69 -4.65 -4.28
CA PHE A 6 12.99 -5.82 -4.80
C PHE A 6 13.82 -7.05 -4.49
N HIS A 7 13.26 -7.93 -3.71
CA HIS A 7 13.84 -9.20 -3.35
C HIS A 7 13.34 -10.31 -4.29
N ASN A 8 13.56 -11.58 -3.92
CA ASN A 8 13.18 -12.71 -4.78
C ASN A 8 11.65 -12.84 -4.91
N TRP A 9 10.90 -12.53 -3.86
CA TRP A 9 9.44 -12.68 -3.82
C TRP A 9 8.71 -11.63 -2.98
N ASP A 10 9.43 -10.63 -2.45
CA ASP A 10 8.85 -9.55 -1.68
C ASP A 10 9.57 -8.21 -1.94
N VAL A 11 9.14 -7.18 -1.24
CA VAL A 11 9.75 -5.85 -1.29
C VAL A 11 9.95 -5.30 0.11
N THR A 12 11.01 -4.54 0.31
CA THR A 12 11.19 -3.70 1.49
C THR A 12 11.32 -2.25 1.07
N THR A 13 10.77 -1.34 1.86
CA THR A 13 10.89 0.10 1.62
C THR A 13 11.44 0.76 2.87
N TRP A 14 12.62 1.34 2.77
CA TRP A 14 13.30 1.97 3.90
C TRP A 14 13.55 3.45 3.66
N ARG A 15 13.70 4.17 4.75
CA ARG A 15 14.19 5.56 4.75
C ARG A 15 15.68 5.55 5.08
N PRO A 16 16.52 6.18 4.26
CA PRO A 16 17.93 6.31 4.62
C PRO A 16 18.06 7.21 5.85
N THR A 17 18.89 6.77 6.77
CA THR A 17 19.29 7.54 7.96
C THR A 17 20.51 8.39 7.67
N THR A 18 21.40 7.91 6.82
CA THR A 18 22.62 8.61 6.42
C THR A 18 22.88 8.34 4.95
N VAL A 19 23.24 9.40 4.23
CA VAL A 19 23.73 9.34 2.85
C VAL A 19 25.12 10.00 2.83
N ASN A 20 26.14 9.21 2.52
CA ASN A 20 27.49 9.72 2.37
C ASN A 20 27.91 9.64 0.89
N VAL A 21 27.90 10.81 0.24
CA VAL A 21 28.20 10.91 -1.19
C VAL A 21 29.67 10.60 -1.48
N LEU A 22 30.59 10.98 -0.58
CA LEU A 22 32.03 10.79 -0.78
C LEU A 22 32.43 9.31 -0.77
N SER A 23 31.81 8.53 0.13
CA SER A 23 32.04 7.07 0.20
C SER A 23 31.03 6.26 -0.62
N SER A 24 30.08 6.91 -1.29
CA SER A 24 28.99 6.27 -2.04
C SER A 24 28.23 5.23 -1.20
N THR A 25 27.96 5.56 0.06
CA THR A 25 27.28 4.68 1.01
C THR A 25 25.97 5.28 1.50
N MET A 26 25.00 4.40 1.74
CA MET A 26 23.70 4.74 2.31
C MET A 26 23.42 3.78 3.46
N GLN A 27 22.98 4.33 4.59
CA GLN A 27 22.58 3.55 5.77
C GLN A 27 21.09 3.66 5.96
N PHE A 28 20.50 2.58 6.41
CA PHE A 28 19.08 2.48 6.70
C PHE A 28 18.86 2.03 8.14
N SER A 29 17.82 2.56 8.80
CA SER A 29 17.29 2.00 10.04
C SER A 29 16.02 1.25 9.70
N GLY A 30 15.88 0.07 10.24
CA GLY A 30 14.65 -0.67 10.15
C GLY A 30 14.83 -2.17 10.06
N PRO A 31 13.82 -2.93 10.45
CA PRO A 31 13.85 -4.37 10.34
C PRO A 31 13.82 -4.75 8.86
N GLY A 32 14.86 -5.40 8.41
CA GLY A 32 14.71 -6.23 7.22
C GLY A 32 13.87 -7.42 7.62
N VAL A 33 12.69 -7.58 7.06
CA VAL A 33 11.82 -8.71 7.38
C VAL A 33 12.46 -10.02 6.96
N PHE A 34 13.32 -9.96 5.96
CA PHE A 34 14.12 -11.10 5.53
C PHE A 34 15.61 -10.75 5.59
N THR A 35 16.17 -11.01 6.76
CA THR A 35 17.63 -10.94 6.94
C THR A 35 18.34 -12.11 6.22
N PRO A 36 19.61 -11.95 5.83
CA PRO A 36 20.40 -13.06 5.33
C PRO A 36 20.27 -14.32 6.23
N PRO A 37 20.22 -15.53 5.64
CA PRO A 37 20.59 -15.83 4.25
C PRO A 37 19.41 -15.82 3.26
N LEU A 38 18.15 -15.64 3.70
CA LEU A 38 16.99 -15.92 2.85
C LEU A 38 16.77 -14.88 1.74
N ASN A 39 17.03 -13.62 2.01
CA ASN A 39 16.72 -12.56 1.05
C ASN A 39 17.67 -11.35 1.13
N PRO A 40 18.99 -11.56 0.92
CA PRO A 40 19.97 -10.50 1.12
C PRO A 40 19.88 -9.43 0.04
N ILE A 41 20.11 -8.17 0.45
CA ILE A 41 20.49 -7.12 -0.49
C ILE A 41 21.95 -7.32 -0.85
N GLN A 42 22.23 -7.45 -2.13
CA GLN A 42 23.56 -7.72 -2.66
C GLN A 42 23.82 -6.90 -3.92
N LYS A 43 25.04 -6.95 -4.42
CA LYS A 43 25.39 -6.30 -5.69
C LYS A 43 24.47 -6.83 -6.81
N GLY A 44 23.79 -5.90 -7.50
CA GLY A 44 22.82 -6.22 -8.54
C GLY A 44 21.37 -6.34 -8.06
N SER A 45 21.11 -6.24 -6.75
CA SER A 45 19.73 -6.13 -6.27
C SER A 45 19.04 -4.90 -6.88
N ARG A 46 17.82 -5.11 -7.36
CA ARG A 46 17.02 -4.03 -7.95
C ARG A 46 16.49 -3.13 -6.85
N CYS A 47 16.55 -1.83 -7.07
CA CYS A 47 15.92 -0.86 -6.19
C CYS A 47 15.36 0.33 -6.97
N VAL A 48 14.45 1.07 -6.34
CA VAL A 48 13.91 2.33 -6.86
C VAL A 48 13.91 3.38 -5.75
N PHE A 49 14.25 4.59 -6.12
CA PHE A 49 14.17 5.75 -5.24
C PHE A 49 12.78 6.37 -5.34
N LEU A 50 12.14 6.58 -4.20
CA LEU A 50 10.80 7.14 -4.09
C LEU A 50 10.85 8.46 -3.30
N ASP A 51 9.89 9.33 -3.56
CA ASP A 51 9.78 10.67 -2.93
C ASP A 51 11.08 11.48 -3.06
N TYR A 52 11.66 11.48 -4.23
CA TYR A 52 12.89 12.18 -4.55
C TYR A 52 12.63 13.01 -5.81
N PRO A 53 12.51 14.34 -5.69
CA PRO A 53 12.13 15.21 -6.79
C PRO A 53 13.00 15.09 -8.04
N GLU A 54 14.30 14.91 -7.84
CA GLU A 54 15.28 14.80 -8.93
C GLU A 54 15.20 13.47 -9.71
N ALA A 55 14.48 12.47 -9.15
CA ALA A 55 14.20 11.22 -9.84
C ALA A 55 12.91 11.26 -10.69
N VAL A 56 12.21 12.39 -10.73
CA VAL A 56 11.05 12.59 -11.62
C VAL A 56 11.57 13.03 -12.98
N ASP A 57 12.13 12.10 -13.73
CA ASP A 57 12.79 12.37 -15.01
C ASP A 57 12.01 11.82 -16.23
N SER A 58 11.05 10.96 -16.02
CA SER A 58 10.26 10.32 -17.07
C SER A 58 8.77 10.68 -17.00
N VAL A 59 8.09 10.68 -18.15
CA VAL A 59 6.66 11.02 -18.25
C VAL A 59 5.78 10.03 -17.47
N GLY A 60 4.82 10.53 -16.71
CA GLY A 60 3.93 9.76 -15.85
C GLY A 60 4.50 9.53 -14.45
N GLU A 61 5.74 9.93 -14.19
CA GLU A 61 6.32 9.87 -12.85
C GLU A 61 5.85 11.01 -11.96
N TRP A 62 5.80 10.73 -10.68
CA TRP A 62 5.43 11.72 -9.67
C TRP A 62 6.11 11.45 -8.34
N CYS A 63 6.22 12.48 -7.53
CA CYS A 63 6.64 12.35 -6.14
C CYS A 63 5.93 13.38 -5.24
N PHE A 64 5.92 13.09 -3.94
CA PHE A 64 5.51 14.05 -2.94
C PHE A 64 6.72 14.72 -2.30
N ASP A 65 6.97 15.97 -2.69
CA ASP A 65 7.99 16.82 -2.06
C ASP A 65 7.50 17.25 -0.67
N ARG A 66 7.94 16.50 0.35
CA ARG A 66 7.53 16.74 1.74
C ARG A 66 8.01 18.08 2.27
N SER A 67 9.16 18.57 1.81
CA SER A 67 9.75 19.82 2.28
C SER A 67 8.93 21.03 1.87
N HIS A 68 8.36 21.00 0.69
CA HIS A 68 7.53 22.07 0.15
C HIS A 68 6.02 21.71 0.16
N ARG A 69 5.65 20.53 0.66
CA ARG A 69 4.26 20.03 0.75
C ARG A 69 3.51 20.11 -0.58
N ARG A 70 4.16 19.68 -1.64
CA ARG A 70 3.60 19.70 -3.00
C ARG A 70 3.81 18.36 -3.71
N ILE A 71 2.94 18.08 -4.67
CA ILE A 71 3.13 16.99 -5.61
C ILE A 71 3.87 17.54 -6.83
N ILE A 72 4.91 16.82 -7.24
CA ILE A 72 5.62 17.03 -8.49
C ILE A 72 5.21 15.91 -9.41
N TYR A 73 4.72 16.25 -10.58
CA TYR A 73 4.28 15.30 -11.59
C TYR A 73 4.79 15.70 -12.96
N LYS A 74 5.28 14.73 -13.74
CA LYS A 74 5.70 14.94 -15.12
C LYS A 74 4.61 14.38 -16.06
N PRO A 75 3.77 15.23 -16.68
CA PRO A 75 2.64 14.77 -17.46
C PRO A 75 3.05 13.89 -18.64
N ARG A 76 2.18 12.94 -19.01
CA ARG A 76 2.30 12.20 -20.25
C ARG A 76 1.96 13.08 -21.43
N HIS A 77 2.46 12.71 -22.60
CA HIS A 77 2.19 13.49 -23.81
C HIS A 77 0.68 13.54 -24.09
N GLY A 78 0.14 14.74 -24.28
CA GLY A 78 -1.29 14.97 -24.54
C GLY A 78 -2.20 14.89 -23.31
N GLU A 79 -1.64 14.67 -22.13
CA GLU A 79 -2.40 14.65 -20.89
C GLU A 79 -2.72 16.08 -20.42
N THR A 80 -3.98 16.31 -20.12
CA THR A 80 -4.42 17.54 -19.43
C THR A 80 -4.54 17.23 -17.95
N ILE A 81 -3.79 17.94 -17.12
CA ILE A 81 -3.87 17.79 -15.67
C ILE A 81 -5.17 18.41 -15.20
N GLY A 82 -6.07 17.58 -14.69
CA GLY A 82 -7.31 17.97 -14.05
C GLY A 82 -7.17 18.03 -12.53
N GLU A 83 -8.05 17.32 -11.84
CA GLU A 83 -8.00 17.18 -10.39
C GLU A 83 -7.02 16.09 -9.97
N ALA A 84 -6.36 16.30 -8.83
CA ALA A 84 -5.52 15.30 -8.17
C ALA A 84 -6.09 14.99 -6.79
N PHE A 85 -6.26 13.71 -6.47
CA PHE A 85 -6.72 13.24 -5.17
C PHE A 85 -5.55 12.73 -4.35
N VAL A 86 -5.38 13.25 -3.15
CA VAL A 86 -4.39 12.78 -2.18
C VAL A 86 -5.13 12.09 -1.05
N PRO A 87 -5.05 10.76 -0.96
CA PRO A 87 -5.73 10.03 0.10
C PRO A 87 -5.12 10.36 1.46
N THR A 88 -5.97 10.50 2.47
CA THR A 88 -5.57 10.75 3.86
C THR A 88 -5.94 9.61 4.79
N LEU A 89 -6.90 8.77 4.40
CA LEU A 89 -7.34 7.62 5.17
C LEU A 89 -6.68 6.35 4.63
N SER A 90 -6.13 5.53 5.51
CA SER A 90 -5.65 4.18 5.16
C SER A 90 -6.79 3.15 5.11
N ARG A 91 -7.93 3.46 5.72
CA ARG A 91 -9.08 2.56 5.83
C ARG A 91 -10.37 3.31 5.57
N LEU A 92 -11.25 2.74 4.75
CA LEU A 92 -12.55 3.33 4.36
C LEU A 92 -13.71 2.74 5.15
N LEU A 93 -13.61 1.43 5.46
CA LEU A 93 -14.68 0.71 6.15
C LEU A 93 -14.10 -0.23 7.20
N THR A 94 -14.70 -0.21 8.38
CA THR A 94 -14.39 -1.15 9.46
C THR A 94 -15.69 -1.78 9.94
N ILE A 95 -15.74 -3.11 9.96
CA ILE A 95 -16.85 -3.91 10.48
C ILE A 95 -16.27 -4.84 11.53
N HIS A 96 -16.39 -4.45 12.79
CA HIS A 96 -15.86 -5.22 13.91
C HIS A 96 -16.97 -5.62 14.87
N GLY A 97 -17.26 -6.90 14.92
CA GLY A 97 -18.09 -7.51 15.94
C GLY A 97 -17.25 -8.31 16.96
N SER A 98 -17.91 -9.09 17.76
CA SER A 98 -17.28 -10.04 18.66
C SER A 98 -17.92 -11.42 18.51
N GLN A 99 -17.30 -12.43 19.08
CA GLN A 99 -17.85 -13.79 19.06
C GLN A 99 -19.28 -13.86 19.67
N THR A 100 -19.57 -13.03 20.67
CA THR A 100 -20.89 -12.98 21.34
C THR A 100 -21.85 -11.94 20.76
N ARG A 101 -21.34 -11.00 19.98
CA ARG A 101 -22.10 -9.93 19.31
C ARG A 101 -21.53 -9.71 17.90
N PRO A 102 -21.72 -10.64 17.00
CA PRO A 102 -21.23 -10.47 15.63
C PRO A 102 -22.05 -9.41 14.89
N VAL A 103 -21.37 -8.70 14.00
CA VAL A 103 -22.05 -7.87 13.00
C VAL A 103 -22.56 -8.78 11.89
N SER A 104 -23.80 -8.60 11.43
CA SER A 104 -24.34 -9.57 10.49
C SER A 104 -25.29 -9.01 9.44
N ASN A 105 -25.36 -9.72 8.30
CA ASN A 105 -26.35 -9.51 7.26
C ASN A 105 -26.36 -8.08 6.69
N ILE A 106 -25.17 -7.57 6.34
CA ILE A 106 -25.03 -6.27 5.69
C ILE A 106 -24.63 -6.49 4.23
N THR A 107 -25.30 -5.82 3.33
CA THR A 107 -24.98 -5.82 1.91
C THR A 107 -24.53 -4.42 1.47
N PHE A 108 -23.37 -4.36 0.84
CA PHE A 108 -22.86 -3.20 0.10
C PHE A 108 -23.07 -3.48 -1.39
N GLU A 109 -23.76 -2.61 -2.07
CA GLU A 109 -24.12 -2.84 -3.46
C GLU A 109 -23.96 -1.57 -4.29
N ASN A 110 -23.32 -1.71 -5.47
CA ASN A 110 -23.06 -0.61 -6.40
C ASN A 110 -22.29 0.57 -5.77
N ILE A 111 -21.24 0.24 -5.00
CA ILE A 111 -20.40 1.23 -4.31
C ILE A 111 -18.97 1.12 -4.82
N ASP A 112 -18.35 2.25 -5.09
CA ASP A 112 -16.92 2.38 -5.35
C ASP A 112 -16.19 2.73 -4.06
N PHE A 113 -15.22 1.91 -3.66
CA PHE A 113 -14.28 2.15 -2.57
C PHE A 113 -12.92 2.46 -3.16
N GLU A 114 -12.43 3.68 -2.98
CA GLU A 114 -11.21 4.09 -3.66
C GLU A 114 -10.36 5.07 -2.87
N CYS A 115 -9.11 5.19 -3.29
CA CYS A 115 -8.16 6.20 -2.81
C CYS A 115 -7.85 6.10 -1.32
N THR A 116 -7.20 4.99 -0.90
CA THR A 116 -6.62 4.90 0.44
C THR A 116 -5.12 5.20 0.46
N ALA A 117 -4.67 5.77 1.56
CA ALA A 117 -3.27 6.05 1.79
C ALA A 117 -2.52 4.81 2.28
N HIS A 118 -1.24 4.71 1.91
CA HIS A 118 -0.25 3.91 2.61
C HIS A 118 0.80 4.83 3.23
N THR A 119 1.12 4.61 4.48
CA THR A 119 2.16 5.38 5.17
C THR A 119 3.29 4.44 5.59
N THR A 120 4.41 4.51 4.86
CA THR A 120 5.63 3.81 5.29
C THR A 120 6.03 4.27 6.69
N PRO A 121 6.14 3.39 7.67
CA PRO A 121 6.61 3.70 9.03
C PRO A 121 7.99 4.38 9.03
N ALA A 122 8.34 5.01 10.15
CA ALA A 122 9.62 5.73 10.25
C ALA A 122 10.82 4.80 10.08
N ASP A 123 10.70 3.58 10.56
CA ASP A 123 11.69 2.50 10.47
C ASP A 123 11.60 1.69 9.17
N GLY A 124 10.65 2.03 8.29
CA GLY A 124 10.47 1.37 7.01
C GLY A 124 9.37 0.32 7.01
N ASP A 125 9.14 -0.24 5.83
CA ASP A 125 8.21 -1.34 5.56
C ASP A 125 8.95 -2.56 5.09
N GLY A 126 8.61 -3.69 5.67
CA GLY A 126 9.05 -5.00 5.23
C GLY A 126 7.94 -6.00 5.51
N PRO A 127 6.94 -6.10 4.64
CA PRO A 127 5.81 -7.00 4.89
C PRO A 127 6.29 -8.44 4.96
N THR A 128 5.56 -9.25 5.71
CA THR A 128 5.71 -10.70 5.69
C THR A 128 5.40 -11.24 4.29
N GLN A 129 5.71 -12.50 4.06
CA GLN A 129 5.41 -13.15 2.79
C GLN A 129 3.98 -12.86 2.32
N ALA A 130 3.83 -12.53 1.04
CA ALA A 130 2.58 -12.14 0.39
C ALA A 130 1.89 -10.90 0.98
N ALA A 131 2.60 -10.07 1.71
CA ALA A 131 2.05 -8.89 2.42
C ALA A 131 0.87 -9.23 3.36
N ALA A 132 0.82 -10.47 3.87
CA ALA A 132 -0.29 -10.98 4.67
C ALA A 132 -0.52 -10.22 6.00
N SER A 133 0.47 -9.45 6.45
CA SER A 133 0.37 -8.60 7.65
C SER A 133 -0.08 -7.16 7.36
N TRP A 134 -0.28 -6.82 6.10
CA TRP A 134 -0.72 -5.47 5.75
C TRP A 134 -2.21 -5.31 5.97
N PRO A 135 -2.63 -4.17 6.52
CA PRO A 135 -4.04 -3.86 6.68
C PRO A 135 -4.76 -3.73 5.34
N ALA A 136 -6.06 -3.58 5.38
CA ALA A 136 -6.88 -3.42 4.20
C ALA A 136 -7.71 -2.13 4.23
N ALA A 137 -8.10 -1.67 3.06
CA ALA A 137 -9.03 -0.55 2.91
C ALA A 137 -10.40 -0.86 3.54
N ILE A 138 -10.79 -2.13 3.50
CA ILE A 138 -12.01 -2.64 4.13
C ILE A 138 -11.62 -3.78 5.09
N ASP A 139 -11.88 -3.60 6.37
CA ASP A 139 -11.43 -4.46 7.45
C ASP A 139 -12.63 -5.06 8.19
N ILE A 140 -12.74 -6.38 8.17
CA ILE A 140 -13.92 -7.10 8.63
C ILE A 140 -13.53 -8.22 9.60
N ALA A 141 -13.93 -8.09 10.85
CA ALA A 141 -13.70 -9.06 11.91
C ALA A 141 -14.97 -9.32 12.72
N GLY A 142 -15.15 -10.56 13.21
CA GLY A 142 -16.26 -10.92 14.05
C GLY A 142 -17.63 -10.69 13.37
N ALA A 143 -17.73 -11.06 12.10
CA ALA A 143 -18.92 -10.78 11.30
C ALA A 143 -19.37 -11.99 10.50
N TYR A 144 -20.66 -12.03 10.11
CA TYR A 144 -21.14 -13.05 9.18
C TYR A 144 -22.18 -12.49 8.20
N GLY A 145 -22.25 -13.12 7.02
CA GLY A 145 -23.21 -12.72 6.00
C GLY A 145 -23.00 -11.30 5.46
N ILE A 146 -21.74 -10.84 5.39
CA ILE A 146 -21.40 -9.57 4.77
C ILE A 146 -21.25 -9.80 3.27
N VAL A 147 -21.97 -9.02 2.50
CA VAL A 147 -22.01 -9.16 1.04
C VAL A 147 -21.55 -7.90 0.36
N PHE A 148 -20.59 -8.03 -0.55
CA PHE A 148 -20.24 -6.97 -1.51
C PHE A 148 -20.73 -7.41 -2.89
N ARG A 149 -21.55 -6.59 -3.53
CA ARG A 149 -22.13 -6.90 -4.84
C ARG A 149 -21.97 -5.72 -5.80
N ASN A 150 -21.49 -5.99 -7.01
CA ASN A 150 -21.29 -4.98 -8.05
C ASN A 150 -20.50 -3.75 -7.54
N CYS A 151 -19.52 -3.99 -6.66
CA CYS A 151 -18.67 -2.95 -6.10
C CYS A 151 -17.37 -2.86 -6.87
N VAL A 152 -16.74 -1.69 -6.82
CA VAL A 152 -15.38 -1.49 -7.32
C VAL A 152 -14.49 -1.11 -6.16
N ILE A 153 -13.35 -1.79 -6.02
CA ILE A 153 -12.34 -1.47 -5.02
C ILE A 153 -11.02 -1.18 -5.76
N ARG A 154 -10.54 0.04 -5.66
CA ARG A 154 -9.39 0.48 -6.46
C ARG A 154 -8.53 1.54 -5.79
N ASN A 155 -7.31 1.73 -6.34
CA ASN A 155 -6.36 2.74 -5.89
C ASN A 155 -6.13 2.68 -4.38
N THR A 156 -6.05 1.48 -3.82
CA THR A 156 -5.79 1.29 -2.39
C THR A 156 -4.30 1.35 -2.12
N GLY A 157 -3.91 1.99 -1.03
CA GLY A 157 -2.50 2.04 -0.60
C GLY A 157 -2.00 0.70 -0.05
N GLU A 158 -2.90 -0.20 0.31
CA GLU A 158 -2.66 -1.50 0.93
C GLU A 158 -3.59 -2.56 0.32
N SER A 159 -3.95 -3.61 1.07
CA SER A 159 -4.90 -4.62 0.61
C SER A 159 -6.31 -4.05 0.43
N ALA A 160 -7.13 -4.68 -0.38
CA ALA A 160 -8.49 -4.21 -0.65
C ALA A 160 -9.44 -4.57 0.49
N ILE A 161 -9.67 -5.86 0.74
CA ILE A 161 -10.59 -6.38 1.76
C ILE A 161 -9.87 -7.44 2.58
N TRP A 162 -10.06 -7.38 3.89
CA TRP A 162 -9.57 -8.40 4.81
C TRP A 162 -10.70 -8.96 5.67
N PHE A 163 -11.06 -10.21 5.43
CA PHE A 163 -11.95 -10.97 6.28
C PHE A 163 -11.13 -11.81 7.25
N HIS A 164 -11.24 -11.54 8.52
CA HIS A 164 -10.46 -12.24 9.55
C HIS A 164 -11.26 -12.44 10.83
N ASP A 165 -10.65 -13.05 11.83
CA ASP A 165 -11.14 -13.23 13.20
C ASP A 165 -12.64 -13.48 13.34
N ASN A 166 -13.04 -14.75 13.24
CA ASN A 166 -14.43 -15.19 13.36
C ASN A 166 -15.39 -14.60 12.31
N THR A 167 -14.89 -14.24 11.15
CA THR A 167 -15.72 -13.83 10.00
C THR A 167 -16.04 -15.04 9.12
N HIS A 168 -17.32 -15.24 8.78
CA HIS A 168 -17.76 -16.38 7.98
C HIS A 168 -19.04 -16.08 7.19
N GLY A 169 -19.36 -16.96 6.22
CA GLY A 169 -20.59 -16.86 5.43
C GLY A 169 -20.72 -15.56 4.62
N SER A 170 -19.63 -14.84 4.42
CA SER A 170 -19.58 -13.60 3.65
C SER A 170 -19.27 -13.89 2.18
N SER A 171 -19.57 -12.94 1.29
CA SER A 171 -19.37 -13.15 -0.14
C SER A 171 -19.04 -11.86 -0.88
N ILE A 172 -18.27 -12.02 -1.97
CA ILE A 172 -17.95 -10.99 -2.93
C ILE A 172 -18.49 -11.46 -4.29
N VAL A 173 -19.38 -10.69 -4.88
CA VAL A 173 -20.11 -11.07 -6.09
C VAL A 173 -20.04 -9.97 -7.13
N HIS A 174 -19.51 -10.29 -8.32
CA HIS A 174 -19.39 -9.36 -9.43
C HIS A 174 -18.67 -8.04 -9.07
N CYS A 175 -17.62 -8.10 -8.24
CA CYS A 175 -16.82 -6.95 -7.88
C CYS A 175 -15.55 -6.88 -8.71
N TYR A 176 -15.03 -5.66 -8.90
CA TYR A 176 -13.77 -5.41 -9.59
C TYR A 176 -12.72 -4.89 -8.61
N PHE A 177 -11.51 -5.44 -8.73
CA PHE A 177 -10.34 -5.07 -7.92
C PHE A 177 -9.20 -4.71 -8.84
N TYR A 178 -8.66 -3.51 -8.73
CA TYR A 178 -7.49 -3.10 -9.52
C TYR A 178 -6.73 -1.93 -8.89
N ASP A 179 -5.48 -1.77 -9.28
CA ASP A 179 -4.56 -0.76 -8.73
C ASP A 179 -4.49 -0.82 -7.20
N LEU A 180 -4.23 -2.00 -6.68
CA LEU A 180 -4.09 -2.25 -5.25
C LEU A 180 -2.64 -2.14 -4.81
N GLY A 181 -2.40 -1.62 -3.62
CA GLY A 181 -1.06 -1.56 -3.02
C GLY A 181 -0.52 -2.91 -2.57
N ALA A 182 -1.41 -3.88 -2.30
CA ALA A 182 -1.09 -5.25 -1.92
C ALA A 182 -2.11 -6.23 -2.50
N SER A 183 -2.72 -7.08 -1.68
CA SER A 183 -3.67 -8.12 -2.10
C SER A 183 -5.10 -7.61 -2.28
N ALA A 184 -5.90 -8.38 -3.04
CA ALA A 184 -7.33 -8.18 -3.14
C ALA A 184 -8.06 -8.69 -1.90
#